data_87e7a7355aa00abcced95d11049d1a6d
#
_entry.id   87e7a7355aa00abcced95d11049d1a6d
#
_cell.length_a   1.000
_cell.length_b   1.000
_cell.length_c   1.000
_cell.angle_alpha   90.00
_cell.angle_beta   90.00
_cell.angle_gamma   90.00
#
_symmetry.space_group_name_H-M   'P 1'
#
loop_
_entity.id
_entity.type
_entity.pdbx_description
1 polymer ?
#
loop_
_entity_poly.entity_id
_entity_poly.type
_entity_poly.pdbx_seq_one_letter_code
_entity_poly.pdbx_strand_id
1 'polypeptide(L)'
;MTAADSSSHPTPSSSSSTATAGPAPFFEEVPCPLCGSRARDPFITAEDDLTGKPGRFTFVTCRACGLRYQNPRVSFAHIGAFYDNEYLAHRKKTDWGILTPFYERAMGKHDRDKVAIVAKYLPLDSRSVVLDVGCAVGTFLQLLKQETGCQAIGVDFKDLSQSPGLHGVEFHHGTFPDAAIDNGRCDLVTMWHFLEHDYDQHASLQKARDVMKDDGRLIIEVPRLDSVSARLYGDRWPGLQAPQHTVLFDKKTFLRMVEEAGFEVVEWLPWGAFPAYFYLFAGAAFSVLKGKGLNLDKVIAPYFVGQVLTTPIRLFEKQLNLAMQTVVCRKRR
;
A
#
# COMPACT_ATOMS: atom_id res chain seq x y z
N MET A 1 80.71 -21.43 5.36
CA MET A 1 80.35 -21.71 3.96
C MET A 1 78.88 -22.13 3.91
N THR A 2 78.13 -21.41 3.28
CA THR A 2 76.82 -21.49 2.57
C THR A 2 75.82 -20.50 3.08
N ALA A 3 75.54 -19.56 2.20
CA ALA A 3 74.60 -18.50 2.36
C ALA A 3 73.14 -19.02 2.23
N ALA A 4 72.26 -18.53 3.04
CA ALA A 4 70.81 -18.73 2.90
C ALA A 4 70.21 -17.47 2.27
N ASP A 5 69.63 -17.69 1.12
CA ASP A 5 68.91 -16.71 0.32
C ASP A 5 67.50 -16.49 0.89
N SER A 6 67.17 -15.26 1.24
CA SER A 6 65.87 -14.87 1.75
C SER A 6 65.10 -14.11 0.69
N SER A 7 64.26 -14.81 -0.08
CA SER A 7 63.29 -14.21 -1.02
C SER A 7 62.05 -13.72 -0.28
N SER A 8 61.91 -12.42 -0.15
CA SER A 8 60.70 -11.75 0.34
C SER A 8 59.69 -11.58 -0.80
N HIS A 9 58.52 -12.24 -0.65
CA HIS A 9 57.34 -11.99 -1.50
C HIS A 9 56.59 -10.76 -1.03
N PRO A 10 56.21 -9.84 -1.93
CA PRO A 10 55.33 -8.76 -1.56
C PRO A 10 53.87 -9.23 -1.50
N THR A 11 53.21 -9.00 -0.37
CA THR A 11 51.76 -9.14 -0.20
C THR A 11 51.03 -8.08 -0.99
N PRO A 12 49.94 -8.42 -1.73
CA PRO A 12 49.11 -7.39 -2.38
C PRO A 12 48.20 -6.71 -1.33
N SER A 13 48.38 -5.42 -1.16
CA SER A 13 47.49 -4.55 -0.39
C SER A 13 46.16 -4.41 -1.11
N SER A 14 45.11 -5.04 -0.64
CA SER A 14 43.75 -4.82 -1.07
C SER A 14 43.26 -3.46 -0.51
N SER A 15 43.35 -2.40 -1.26
CA SER A 15 42.67 -1.15 -1.00
C SER A 15 41.22 -1.31 -1.41
N SER A 16 40.32 -1.67 -0.47
CA SER A 16 38.87 -1.53 -0.64
C SER A 16 38.54 -0.04 -0.60
N SER A 17 38.39 0.58 -1.75
CA SER A 17 37.78 1.91 -1.86
C SER A 17 36.29 1.79 -1.57
N THR A 18 35.86 2.07 -0.36
CA THR A 18 34.48 2.39 -0.04
C THR A 18 34.15 3.74 -0.70
N ALA A 19 33.65 3.69 -1.92
CA ALA A 19 33.04 4.84 -2.54
C ALA A 19 31.83 5.22 -1.67
N THR A 20 31.89 6.32 -0.94
CA THR A 20 30.75 6.94 -0.28
C THR A 20 29.77 7.36 -1.38
N ALA A 21 28.66 6.63 -1.50
CA ALA A 21 27.59 6.99 -2.40
C ALA A 21 27.12 8.41 -2.01
N GLY A 22 27.09 9.32 -3.00
CA GLY A 22 26.53 10.66 -2.82
C GLY A 22 25.05 10.58 -2.40
N PRO A 23 24.45 11.73 -1.97
CA PRO A 23 23.05 11.74 -1.57
C PRO A 23 22.16 11.22 -2.71
N ALA A 24 21.14 10.40 -2.36
CA ALA A 24 20.21 9.84 -3.32
C ALA A 24 19.49 10.97 -4.10
N PRO A 25 19.26 10.85 -5.42
CA PRO A 25 18.54 11.85 -6.18
C PRO A 25 17.08 11.95 -5.71
N PHE A 26 16.49 13.15 -5.80
CA PHE A 26 15.07 13.34 -5.42
C PHE A 26 14.12 12.53 -6.31
N PHE A 27 14.40 12.48 -7.62
CA PHE A 27 13.66 11.64 -8.57
C PHE A 27 14.55 10.53 -9.12
N GLU A 28 13.93 9.36 -9.33
CA GLU A 28 14.57 8.20 -9.95
C GLU A 28 13.76 7.67 -11.13
N GLU A 29 14.43 7.30 -12.21
CA GLU A 29 13.83 6.57 -13.32
C GLU A 29 13.92 5.06 -13.09
N VAL A 30 12.80 4.37 -13.20
CA VAL A 30 12.72 2.93 -12.98
C VAL A 30 12.20 2.20 -14.22
N PRO A 31 12.58 0.91 -14.43
CA PRO A 31 11.90 0.06 -15.38
C PRO A 31 10.46 -0.22 -14.91
N CYS A 32 9.63 -0.77 -15.80
CA CYS A 32 8.28 -1.19 -15.44
C CYS A 32 8.31 -2.20 -14.28
N PRO A 33 7.63 -1.93 -13.15
CA PRO A 33 7.66 -2.83 -11.99
C PRO A 33 7.03 -4.21 -12.24
N LEU A 34 6.24 -4.38 -13.33
CA LEU A 34 5.64 -5.67 -13.65
C LEU A 34 6.51 -6.50 -14.60
N CYS A 35 7.08 -5.89 -15.67
CA CYS A 35 7.73 -6.68 -16.73
C CYS A 35 9.17 -6.26 -17.03
N GLY A 36 9.74 -5.31 -16.29
CA GLY A 36 11.12 -4.85 -16.47
C GLY A 36 11.37 -3.98 -17.71
N SER A 37 10.38 -3.77 -18.60
CA SER A 37 10.53 -2.99 -19.83
C SER A 37 10.78 -1.50 -19.52
N ARG A 38 11.66 -0.86 -20.30
CA ARG A 38 11.87 0.59 -20.23
C ARG A 38 11.04 1.37 -21.28
N ALA A 39 10.38 0.66 -22.21
CA ALA A 39 9.55 1.28 -23.24
C ALA A 39 8.22 1.76 -22.63
N ARG A 40 7.97 3.06 -22.68
CA ARG A 40 6.83 3.70 -22.03
C ARG A 40 6.30 4.89 -22.82
N ASP A 41 5.03 5.18 -22.63
CA ASP A 41 4.36 6.40 -23.12
C ASP A 41 3.84 7.23 -21.94
N PRO A 42 3.80 8.56 -22.02
CA PRO A 42 3.12 9.40 -21.04
C PRO A 42 1.65 8.97 -20.88
N PHE A 43 1.16 8.92 -19.65
CA PHE A 43 -0.24 8.62 -19.37
C PHE A 43 -0.95 9.84 -18.78
N ILE A 44 -0.55 10.30 -17.60
CA ILE A 44 -1.18 11.41 -16.90
C ILE A 44 -0.17 12.10 -15.98
N THR A 45 -0.33 13.41 -15.78
CA THR A 45 0.45 14.16 -14.79
C THR A 45 -0.50 14.70 -13.74
N ALA A 46 -0.20 14.42 -12.47
CA ALA A 46 -0.99 14.82 -11.30
C ALA A 46 -0.19 15.72 -10.36
N GLU A 47 -0.91 16.41 -9.50
CA GLU A 47 -0.40 17.19 -8.37
C GLU A 47 -0.71 16.43 -7.07
N ASP A 48 -0.11 16.85 -5.95
CA ASP A 48 -0.49 16.35 -4.63
C ASP A 48 -1.82 17.00 -4.19
N ASP A 49 -2.92 16.44 -4.64
CA ASP A 49 -4.27 16.92 -4.29
C ASP A 49 -4.66 16.61 -2.84
N LEU A 50 -3.97 15.64 -2.20
CA LEU A 50 -4.28 15.22 -0.84
C LEU A 50 -3.67 16.17 0.20
N THR A 51 -2.34 16.39 0.15
CA THR A 51 -1.64 17.22 1.13
C THR A 51 -1.36 18.63 0.61
N GLY A 52 -1.47 18.86 -0.70
CA GLY A 52 -1.25 20.16 -1.32
C GLY A 52 0.21 20.57 -1.42
N LYS A 53 1.13 19.64 -1.29
CA LYS A 53 2.57 19.91 -1.46
C LYS A 53 2.90 20.18 -2.92
N PRO A 54 3.80 21.14 -3.20
CA PRO A 54 4.13 21.50 -4.57
C PRO A 54 4.85 20.37 -5.29
N GLY A 55 4.49 20.16 -6.55
CA GLY A 55 5.12 19.19 -7.44
C GLY A 55 4.17 18.73 -8.53
N ARG A 56 4.76 18.21 -9.60
CA ARG A 56 4.01 17.54 -10.68
C ARG A 56 4.63 16.19 -10.91
N PHE A 57 3.82 15.15 -10.86
CA PHE A 57 4.22 13.75 -10.86
C PHE A 57 3.59 13.05 -12.05
N THR A 58 4.43 12.47 -12.90
CA THR A 58 3.98 11.86 -14.15
C THR A 58 3.87 10.36 -14.01
N PHE A 59 2.70 9.84 -14.38
CA PHE A 59 2.49 8.42 -14.58
C PHE A 59 2.64 8.10 -16.07
N VAL A 60 3.21 6.94 -16.35
CA VAL A 60 3.47 6.44 -17.70
C VAL A 60 2.76 5.10 -17.90
N THR A 61 2.49 4.73 -19.15
CA THR A 61 2.00 3.40 -19.52
C THR A 61 3.15 2.58 -20.10
N CYS A 62 3.42 1.41 -19.55
CA CYS A 62 4.36 0.47 -20.13
C CYS A 62 3.85 -0.06 -21.48
N ARG A 63 4.64 0.08 -22.54
CA ARG A 63 4.26 -0.41 -23.89
C ARG A 63 4.16 -1.94 -23.96
N ALA A 64 4.93 -2.65 -23.13
CA ALA A 64 4.99 -4.11 -23.19
C ALA A 64 3.83 -4.80 -22.44
N CYS A 65 3.41 -4.27 -21.28
CA CYS A 65 2.41 -4.94 -20.44
C CYS A 65 1.17 -4.11 -20.11
N GLY A 66 1.20 -2.80 -20.38
CA GLY A 66 0.08 -1.89 -20.11
C GLY A 66 -0.01 -1.37 -18.67
N LEU A 67 0.88 -1.78 -17.76
CA LEU A 67 0.90 -1.24 -16.40
C LEU A 67 1.12 0.26 -16.41
N ARG A 68 0.41 1.01 -15.55
CA ARG A 68 0.65 2.43 -15.31
C ARG A 68 1.42 2.58 -14.01
N TYR A 69 2.50 3.37 -14.07
CA TYR A 69 3.37 3.58 -12.91
C TYR A 69 4.01 4.97 -12.97
N GLN A 70 4.38 5.48 -11.82
CA GLN A 70 5.02 6.79 -11.73
C GLN A 70 6.46 6.71 -12.27
N ASN A 71 6.79 7.57 -13.24
CA ASN A 71 8.15 7.62 -13.79
C ASN A 71 8.46 8.97 -14.46
N PRO A 72 9.49 9.73 -14.02
CA PRO A 72 10.28 9.40 -12.83
C PRO A 72 9.43 9.45 -11.55
N ARG A 73 9.76 8.63 -10.57
CA ARG A 73 9.11 8.65 -9.25
C ARG A 73 10.00 9.36 -8.23
N VAL A 74 9.41 9.89 -7.16
CA VAL A 74 10.16 10.35 -5.99
C VAL A 74 10.90 9.14 -5.42
N SER A 75 12.20 9.30 -5.13
CA SER A 75 12.98 8.18 -4.57
C SER A 75 12.54 7.84 -3.14
N PHE A 76 12.77 6.58 -2.75
CA PHE A 76 12.38 6.10 -1.40
C PHE A 76 12.98 6.94 -0.28
N ALA A 77 14.19 7.47 -0.45
CA ALA A 77 14.84 8.33 0.52
C ALA A 77 14.10 9.66 0.76
N HIS A 78 13.26 10.11 -0.18
CA HIS A 78 12.58 11.41 -0.11
C HIS A 78 11.06 11.32 0.03
N ILE A 79 10.46 10.14 -0.22
CA ILE A 79 9.00 10.01 -0.19
C ILE A 79 8.40 10.27 1.19
N GLY A 80 9.17 10.02 2.26
CA GLY A 80 8.74 10.28 3.63
C GLY A 80 8.24 11.71 3.87
N ALA A 81 8.73 12.70 3.10
CA ALA A 81 8.26 14.07 3.17
C ALA A 81 6.78 14.22 2.76
N PHE A 82 6.20 13.27 2.05
CA PHE A 82 4.79 13.26 1.62
C PHE A 82 3.88 12.43 2.55
N TYR A 83 4.44 11.84 3.61
CA TYR A 83 3.72 11.09 4.65
C TYR A 83 3.84 11.81 6.01
N ASP A 84 3.42 13.07 6.05
CA ASP A 84 3.41 13.86 7.28
C ASP A 84 2.25 13.49 8.23
N ASN A 85 2.09 14.29 9.29
CA ASN A 85 1.03 14.06 10.29
C ASN A 85 -0.38 14.35 9.74
N GLU A 86 -0.50 15.02 8.59
CA GLU A 86 -1.77 15.26 7.90
C GLU A 86 -2.21 14.06 7.07
N TYR A 87 -1.32 13.08 6.84
CA TYR A 87 -1.67 11.86 6.12
C TYR A 87 -2.73 11.06 6.88
N LEU A 88 -3.85 10.77 6.21
CA LEU A 88 -5.08 10.25 6.83
C LEU A 88 -4.86 9.00 7.69
N ALA A 89 -4.07 8.04 7.22
CA ALA A 89 -3.79 6.79 7.94
C ALA A 89 -2.95 6.98 9.22
N HIS A 90 -2.25 8.12 9.37
CA HIS A 90 -1.38 8.42 10.49
C HIS A 90 -1.98 9.43 11.48
N ARG A 91 -3.16 10.01 11.20
CA ARG A 91 -3.83 10.96 12.09
C ARG A 91 -4.27 10.30 13.40
N LYS A 92 -3.99 10.96 14.51
CA LYS A 92 -4.44 10.53 15.83
C LYS A 92 -5.94 10.77 16.00
N LYS A 93 -6.62 9.92 16.78
CA LYS A 93 -8.06 10.03 17.07
C LYS A 93 -8.49 11.40 17.61
N THR A 94 -7.64 12.06 18.39
CA THR A 94 -7.91 13.36 19.04
C THR A 94 -7.97 14.54 18.07
N ASP A 95 -7.56 14.36 16.83
CA ASP A 95 -7.40 15.46 15.86
C ASP A 95 -8.71 15.87 15.19
N TRP A 96 -9.86 15.24 15.54
CA TRP A 96 -11.17 15.46 14.88
C TRP A 96 -12.17 16.25 15.72
N GLY A 97 -11.81 16.67 16.94
CA GLY A 97 -12.66 17.47 17.83
C GLY A 97 -14.04 16.85 18.04
N ILE A 98 -15.11 17.66 17.91
CA ILE A 98 -16.51 17.22 18.09
C ILE A 98 -16.96 16.15 17.10
N LEU A 99 -16.26 15.98 15.97
CA LEU A 99 -16.58 15.00 14.94
C LEU A 99 -15.86 13.65 15.14
N THR A 100 -15.03 13.52 16.17
CA THR A 100 -14.33 12.29 16.53
C THR A 100 -15.23 11.04 16.55
N PRO A 101 -16.45 11.03 17.16
CA PRO A 101 -17.29 9.83 17.20
C PRO A 101 -17.76 9.38 15.81
N PHE A 102 -17.98 10.32 14.90
CA PHE A 102 -18.38 10.01 13.51
C PHE A 102 -17.22 9.41 12.73
N TYR A 103 -16.02 9.97 12.89
CA TYR A 103 -14.80 9.44 12.29
C TYR A 103 -14.52 8.03 12.79
N GLU A 104 -14.54 7.81 14.11
CA GLU A 104 -14.35 6.48 14.71
C GLU A 104 -15.36 5.45 14.22
N ARG A 105 -16.63 5.86 14.07
CA ARG A 105 -17.67 4.98 13.50
C ARG A 105 -17.38 4.61 12.05
N ALA A 106 -16.92 5.55 11.24
CA ALA A 106 -16.57 5.32 9.83
C ALA A 106 -15.35 4.41 9.71
N MET A 107 -14.28 4.69 10.45
CA MET A 107 -13.07 3.86 10.45
C MET A 107 -13.34 2.47 11.04
N GLY A 108 -14.08 2.39 12.14
CA GLY A 108 -14.49 1.11 12.71
C GLY A 108 -15.38 0.27 11.76
N LYS A 109 -16.18 0.93 10.90
CA LYS A 109 -16.90 0.21 9.84
C LYS A 109 -15.92 -0.35 8.80
N HIS A 110 -14.95 0.43 8.38
CA HIS A 110 -13.94 0.01 7.41
C HIS A 110 -13.16 -1.21 7.93
N ASP A 111 -12.70 -1.19 9.19
CA ASP A 111 -12.01 -2.33 9.78
C ASP A 111 -12.93 -3.56 9.92
N ARG A 112 -14.21 -3.39 10.28
CA ARG A 112 -15.17 -4.50 10.28
C ARG A 112 -15.42 -5.07 8.88
N ASP A 113 -15.44 -4.23 7.85
CA ASP A 113 -15.59 -4.69 6.46
C ASP A 113 -14.36 -5.52 6.03
N LYS A 114 -13.14 -5.14 6.44
CA LYS A 114 -11.91 -5.95 6.26
C LYS A 114 -12.03 -7.31 6.97
N VAL A 115 -12.42 -7.31 8.25
CA VAL A 115 -12.62 -8.53 9.03
C VAL A 115 -13.67 -9.43 8.38
N ALA A 116 -14.78 -8.88 7.89
CA ALA A 116 -15.82 -9.64 7.18
C ALA A 116 -15.31 -10.27 5.87
N ILE A 117 -14.43 -9.59 5.15
CA ILE A 117 -13.76 -10.17 3.98
C ILE A 117 -12.89 -11.34 4.43
N VAL A 118 -12.04 -11.16 5.45
CA VAL A 118 -11.18 -12.23 5.97
C VAL A 118 -12.01 -13.45 6.41
N ALA A 119 -13.03 -13.25 7.22
CA ALA A 119 -13.88 -14.33 7.76
C ALA A 119 -14.56 -15.17 6.67
N LYS A 120 -14.86 -14.58 5.51
CA LYS A 120 -15.44 -15.30 4.36
C LYS A 120 -14.49 -16.35 3.78
N TYR A 121 -13.17 -16.10 3.80
CA TYR A 121 -12.20 -16.93 3.08
C TYR A 121 -11.29 -17.76 3.98
N LEU A 122 -11.14 -17.38 5.24
CA LEU A 122 -10.31 -18.09 6.20
C LEU A 122 -10.88 -17.97 7.61
N PRO A 123 -11.39 -19.07 8.21
CA PRO A 123 -11.75 -19.08 9.62
C PRO A 123 -10.46 -18.98 10.46
N LEU A 124 -10.41 -17.99 11.34
CA LEU A 124 -9.28 -17.75 12.23
C LEU A 124 -9.63 -18.10 13.68
N ASP A 125 -8.63 -18.56 14.43
CA ASP A 125 -8.73 -18.84 15.86
C ASP A 125 -7.45 -18.37 16.60
N SER A 126 -7.35 -18.67 17.90
CA SER A 126 -6.21 -18.26 18.72
C SER A 126 -4.86 -18.91 18.34
N ARG A 127 -4.86 -19.91 17.47
CA ARG A 127 -3.64 -20.56 16.93
C ARG A 127 -3.20 -19.94 15.61
N SER A 128 -4.09 -19.18 14.97
CA SER A 128 -3.83 -18.54 13.68
C SER A 128 -2.86 -17.39 13.84
N VAL A 129 -1.97 -17.22 12.86
CA VAL A 129 -1.01 -16.12 12.78
C VAL A 129 -1.38 -15.25 11.59
N VAL A 130 -1.64 -13.97 11.84
CA VAL A 130 -2.02 -12.99 10.82
C VAL A 130 -0.96 -11.91 10.72
N LEU A 131 -0.53 -11.64 9.50
CA LEU A 131 0.39 -10.55 9.16
C LEU A 131 -0.35 -9.49 8.35
N ASP A 132 -0.31 -8.23 8.80
CA ASP A 132 -0.79 -7.07 8.03
C ASP A 132 0.40 -6.19 7.61
N VAL A 133 0.56 -6.03 6.29
CA VAL A 133 1.65 -5.26 5.69
C VAL A 133 1.15 -3.85 5.38
N GLY A 134 1.85 -2.83 5.89
CA GLY A 134 1.36 -1.46 5.92
C GLY A 134 0.28 -1.29 6.98
N CYS A 135 0.49 -1.86 8.18
CA CYS A 135 -0.53 -1.96 9.22
C CYS A 135 -0.92 -0.62 9.86
N ALA A 136 -0.22 0.47 9.55
CA ALA A 136 -0.44 1.81 10.09
C ALA A 136 -0.59 1.79 11.63
N VAL A 137 -1.61 2.44 12.18
CA VAL A 137 -1.85 2.49 13.63
C VAL A 137 -2.44 1.20 14.23
N GLY A 138 -2.62 0.12 13.43
CA GLY A 138 -2.94 -1.22 13.89
C GLY A 138 -4.42 -1.48 14.25
N THR A 139 -5.36 -0.60 13.88
CA THR A 139 -6.78 -0.73 14.28
C THR A 139 -7.44 -1.99 13.71
N PHE A 140 -7.12 -2.37 12.48
CA PHE A 140 -7.59 -3.61 11.87
C PHE A 140 -7.06 -4.84 12.62
N LEU A 141 -5.75 -4.90 12.89
CA LEU A 141 -5.15 -6.02 13.63
C LEU A 141 -5.72 -6.14 15.05
N GLN A 142 -5.93 -5.00 15.73
CA GLN A 142 -6.53 -4.97 17.05
C GLN A 142 -7.94 -5.55 17.04
N LEU A 143 -8.78 -5.13 16.08
CA LEU A 143 -10.15 -5.65 15.93
C LEU A 143 -10.14 -7.14 15.62
N LEU A 144 -9.33 -7.57 14.65
CA LEU A 144 -9.25 -8.98 14.26
C LEU A 144 -8.81 -9.86 15.43
N LYS A 145 -7.81 -9.41 16.20
CA LYS A 145 -7.35 -10.10 17.41
C LYS A 145 -8.42 -10.19 18.49
N GLN A 146 -9.22 -9.12 18.68
CA GLN A 146 -10.36 -9.12 19.62
C GLN A 146 -11.43 -10.12 19.21
N GLU A 147 -11.74 -10.26 17.93
CA GLU A 147 -12.80 -11.15 17.45
C GLU A 147 -12.37 -12.62 17.35
N THR A 148 -11.09 -12.90 17.08
CA THR A 148 -10.62 -14.27 16.78
C THR A 148 -9.63 -14.82 17.81
N GLY A 149 -9.01 -13.96 18.60
CA GLY A 149 -7.90 -14.33 19.49
C GLY A 149 -6.57 -14.59 18.77
N CYS A 150 -6.47 -14.36 17.46
CA CYS A 150 -5.28 -14.67 16.65
C CYS A 150 -4.01 -13.96 17.13
N GLN A 151 -2.86 -14.51 16.77
CA GLN A 151 -1.58 -13.85 16.89
C GLN A 151 -1.44 -12.85 15.74
N ALA A 152 -1.11 -11.60 16.06
CA ALA A 152 -1.03 -10.52 15.08
C ALA A 152 0.40 -10.02 14.90
N ILE A 153 0.83 -9.90 13.65
CA ILE A 153 2.10 -9.31 13.22
C ILE A 153 1.77 -8.10 12.36
N GLY A 154 2.44 -6.98 12.60
CA GLY A 154 2.31 -5.76 11.80
C GLY A 154 3.65 -5.32 11.25
N VAL A 155 3.69 -4.86 10.00
CA VAL A 155 4.88 -4.24 9.39
C VAL A 155 4.49 -2.86 8.88
N ASP A 156 5.29 -1.83 9.18
CA ASP A 156 5.13 -0.51 8.60
C ASP A 156 6.48 0.21 8.49
N PHE A 157 6.65 1.02 7.42
CA PHE A 157 7.89 1.77 7.19
C PHE A 157 8.05 2.95 8.16
N LYS A 158 6.96 3.40 8.78
CA LYS A 158 6.95 4.42 9.84
C LYS A 158 6.95 3.74 11.20
N ASP A 159 7.77 4.24 12.13
CA ASP A 159 7.72 3.76 13.51
C ASP A 159 6.43 4.20 14.20
N LEU A 160 5.50 3.27 14.28
CA LEU A 160 4.19 3.43 14.92
C LEU A 160 4.04 2.52 16.16
N SER A 161 5.14 1.95 16.66
CA SER A 161 5.18 0.99 17.78
C SER A 161 4.45 1.45 19.03
N GLN A 162 4.36 2.76 19.26
CA GLN A 162 3.66 3.36 20.39
C GLN A 162 2.15 3.56 20.16
N SER A 163 1.62 3.15 19.00
CA SER A 163 0.19 3.27 18.72
C SER A 163 -0.62 2.30 19.58
N PRO A 164 -1.74 2.72 20.19
CA PRO A 164 -2.56 1.83 21.02
C PRO A 164 -3.08 0.60 20.29
N GLY A 165 -3.35 0.69 18.98
CA GLY A 165 -3.79 -0.43 18.16
C GLY A 165 -2.73 -1.51 17.93
N LEU A 166 -1.45 -1.22 18.24
CA LEU A 166 -0.34 -2.16 18.14
C LEU A 166 0.02 -2.80 19.49
N HIS A 167 -0.71 -2.50 20.58
CA HIS A 167 -0.47 -3.15 21.84
C HIS A 167 -0.71 -4.66 21.75
N GLY A 168 0.34 -5.45 22.06
CA GLY A 168 0.31 -6.92 21.95
C GLY A 168 0.30 -7.44 20.51
N VAL A 169 0.68 -6.60 19.54
CA VAL A 169 1.02 -6.98 18.16
C VAL A 169 2.54 -7.08 18.06
N GLU A 170 3.05 -8.11 17.38
CA GLU A 170 4.45 -8.19 17.01
C GLU A 170 4.70 -7.19 15.87
N PHE A 171 5.33 -6.06 16.18
CA PHE A 171 5.51 -4.96 15.23
C PHE A 171 6.94 -4.91 14.69
N HIS A 172 7.08 -4.87 13.37
CA HIS A 172 8.34 -4.68 12.66
C HIS A 172 8.36 -3.31 11.97
N HIS A 173 9.26 -2.43 12.41
CA HIS A 173 9.52 -1.15 11.76
C HIS A 173 10.48 -1.33 10.60
N GLY A 174 10.11 -0.88 9.41
CA GLY A 174 10.92 -0.96 8.20
C GLY A 174 10.16 -1.42 6.98
N THR A 175 10.89 -1.81 5.94
CA THR A 175 10.29 -2.35 4.71
C THR A 175 9.88 -3.80 4.91
N PHE A 176 8.83 -4.24 4.23
CA PHE A 176 8.35 -5.61 4.40
C PHE A 176 9.35 -6.68 3.91
N PRO A 177 10.06 -6.52 2.78
CA PRO A 177 11.08 -7.48 2.38
C PRO A 177 12.17 -7.73 3.42
N ASP A 178 12.51 -6.70 4.21
CA ASP A 178 13.58 -6.77 5.22
C ASP A 178 13.08 -7.25 6.59
N ALA A 179 11.76 -7.40 6.79
CA ALA A 179 11.19 -7.81 8.07
C ALA A 179 11.62 -9.23 8.45
N ALA A 180 12.11 -9.38 9.70
CA ALA A 180 12.58 -10.66 10.25
C ALA A 180 11.39 -11.52 10.67
N ILE A 181 10.66 -12.08 9.71
CA ILE A 181 9.52 -12.98 9.90
C ILE A 181 9.86 -14.32 9.29
N ASP A 182 9.66 -15.40 10.07
CA ASP A 182 9.97 -16.76 9.65
C ASP A 182 9.12 -17.24 8.47
N ASN A 183 9.72 -18.03 7.59
CA ASN A 183 9.02 -18.63 6.46
C ASN A 183 7.95 -19.63 6.94
N GLY A 184 6.82 -19.68 6.23
CA GLY A 184 5.73 -20.62 6.52
C GLY A 184 5.03 -20.38 7.88
N ARG A 185 5.14 -19.17 8.44
CA ARG A 185 4.57 -18.85 9.75
C ARG A 185 3.12 -18.39 9.69
N CYS A 186 2.73 -17.64 8.66
CA CYS A 186 1.47 -16.91 8.61
C CYS A 186 0.34 -17.72 7.95
N ASP A 187 -0.81 -17.81 8.60
CA ASP A 187 -2.05 -18.35 8.04
C ASP A 187 -2.68 -17.34 7.07
N LEU A 188 -2.55 -16.04 7.37
CA LEU A 188 -3.05 -14.95 6.56
C LEU A 188 -1.99 -13.86 6.43
N VAL A 189 -1.84 -13.35 5.20
CA VAL A 189 -1.14 -12.10 4.92
C VAL A 189 -2.15 -11.13 4.30
N THR A 190 -2.19 -9.89 4.79
CA THR A 190 -3.04 -8.83 4.25
C THR A 190 -2.22 -7.64 3.80
N MET A 191 -2.67 -7.00 2.70
CA MET A 191 -2.13 -5.76 2.15
C MET A 191 -3.29 -4.83 1.80
N TRP A 192 -3.72 -4.01 2.76
CA TRP A 192 -4.79 -3.05 2.58
C TRP A 192 -4.22 -1.71 2.17
N HIS A 193 -4.32 -1.34 0.89
CA HIS A 193 -3.73 -0.10 0.38
C HIS A 193 -2.22 -0.01 0.64
N PHE A 194 -1.50 -1.07 0.38
CA PHE A 194 -0.05 -1.14 0.53
C PHE A 194 0.66 -1.27 -0.82
N LEU A 195 0.22 -2.19 -1.69
CA LEU A 195 0.97 -2.60 -2.87
C LEU A 195 1.15 -1.46 -3.89
N GLU A 196 0.21 -0.54 -3.97
CA GLU A 196 0.28 0.65 -4.82
C GLU A 196 1.31 1.68 -4.35
N HIS A 197 1.66 1.65 -3.07
CA HIS A 197 2.67 2.53 -2.45
C HIS A 197 4.07 1.92 -2.47
N ASP A 198 4.16 0.62 -2.67
CA ASP A 198 5.41 -0.12 -2.54
C ASP A 198 6.43 0.28 -3.61
N TYR A 199 7.69 0.20 -3.25
CA TYR A 199 8.82 0.51 -4.12
C TYR A 199 9.39 -0.71 -4.84
N ASP A 200 9.09 -1.91 -4.32
CA ASP A 200 9.42 -3.21 -4.94
C ASP A 200 8.29 -4.22 -4.71
N GLN A 201 7.27 -4.17 -5.55
CA GLN A 201 6.11 -5.05 -5.49
C GLN A 201 6.48 -6.53 -5.60
N HIS A 202 7.51 -6.85 -6.40
CA HIS A 202 7.96 -8.24 -6.56
C HIS A 202 8.61 -8.78 -5.29
N ALA A 203 9.50 -8.01 -4.66
CA ALA A 203 10.13 -8.40 -3.39
C ALA A 203 9.09 -8.58 -2.28
N SER A 204 8.13 -7.67 -2.18
CA SER A 204 7.06 -7.77 -1.17
C SER A 204 6.13 -8.97 -1.41
N LEU A 205 5.73 -9.23 -2.66
CA LEU A 205 4.91 -10.41 -2.97
C LEU A 205 5.69 -11.71 -2.77
N GLN A 206 6.98 -11.75 -3.11
CA GLN A 206 7.84 -12.91 -2.82
C GLN A 206 7.95 -13.14 -1.31
N LYS A 207 8.22 -12.09 -0.52
CA LYS A 207 8.25 -12.19 0.95
C LYS A 207 6.91 -12.67 1.52
N ALA A 208 5.77 -12.17 1.01
CA ALA A 208 4.46 -12.64 1.41
C ALA A 208 4.30 -14.15 1.15
N ARG A 209 4.76 -14.62 -0.01
CA ARG A 209 4.75 -16.04 -0.36
C ARG A 209 5.63 -16.86 0.60
N ASP A 210 6.80 -16.37 0.94
CA ASP A 210 7.76 -17.09 1.80
C ASP A 210 7.24 -17.22 3.23
N VAL A 211 6.71 -16.15 3.83
CA VAL A 211 6.22 -16.16 5.22
C VAL A 211 4.87 -16.85 5.39
N MET A 212 4.10 -17.01 4.32
CA MET A 212 2.78 -17.65 4.35
C MET A 212 2.90 -19.16 4.42
N LYS A 213 2.00 -19.83 5.16
CA LYS A 213 1.81 -21.28 5.13
C LYS A 213 1.34 -21.75 3.75
N ASP A 214 1.48 -23.04 3.42
CA ASP A 214 1.08 -23.57 2.10
C ASP A 214 -0.44 -23.52 1.87
N ASP A 215 -1.24 -23.64 2.92
CA ASP A 215 -2.69 -23.51 2.92
C ASP A 215 -3.18 -22.11 3.29
N GLY A 216 -2.25 -21.18 3.55
CA GLY A 216 -2.53 -19.79 3.90
C GLY A 216 -3.25 -19.00 2.81
N ARG A 217 -3.62 -17.78 3.16
CA ARG A 217 -4.26 -16.83 2.21
C ARG A 217 -3.50 -15.51 2.19
N LEU A 218 -3.49 -14.91 1.00
CA LEU A 218 -3.08 -13.53 0.77
C LEU A 218 -4.30 -12.74 0.33
N ILE A 219 -4.59 -11.61 0.99
CA ILE A 219 -5.65 -10.68 0.60
C ILE A 219 -5.03 -9.33 0.31
N ILE A 220 -5.25 -8.81 -0.89
CA ILE A 220 -4.73 -7.51 -1.30
C ILE A 220 -5.88 -6.64 -1.79
N GLU A 221 -5.97 -5.42 -1.29
CA GLU A 221 -6.90 -4.40 -1.77
C GLU A 221 -6.12 -3.18 -2.27
N VAL A 222 -6.48 -2.72 -3.49
CA VAL A 222 -5.88 -1.55 -4.15
C VAL A 222 -6.92 -0.72 -4.87
N PRO A 223 -6.69 0.58 -5.12
CA PRO A 223 -7.51 1.39 -6.01
C PRO A 223 -7.54 0.80 -7.43
N ARG A 224 -8.71 0.92 -8.07
CA ARG A 224 -8.93 0.36 -9.40
C ARG A 224 -8.95 1.44 -10.48
N LEU A 225 -7.94 1.45 -11.33
CA LEU A 225 -7.76 2.46 -12.37
C LEU A 225 -8.85 2.45 -13.46
N ASP A 226 -9.41 1.29 -13.79
CA ASP A 226 -10.51 1.15 -14.76
C ASP A 226 -11.91 1.30 -14.11
N SER A 227 -11.99 1.97 -12.94
CA SER A 227 -13.22 2.23 -12.19
C SER A 227 -14.04 3.40 -12.74
N VAL A 228 -15.29 3.49 -12.25
CA VAL A 228 -16.18 4.63 -12.56
C VAL A 228 -15.57 5.94 -12.05
N SER A 229 -15.05 5.98 -10.82
CA SER A 229 -14.45 7.20 -10.27
C SER A 229 -13.20 7.64 -11.05
N ALA A 230 -12.36 6.71 -11.51
CA ALA A 230 -11.19 7.04 -12.32
C ALA A 230 -11.57 7.67 -13.67
N ARG A 231 -12.60 7.16 -14.32
CA ARG A 231 -13.11 7.70 -15.58
C ARG A 231 -13.76 9.07 -15.40
N LEU A 232 -14.43 9.29 -14.25
CA LEU A 232 -15.14 10.53 -13.95
C LEU A 232 -14.19 11.69 -13.66
N TYR A 233 -13.11 11.44 -12.91
CA TYR A 233 -12.25 12.50 -12.39
C TYR A 233 -10.90 12.65 -13.10
N GLY A 234 -10.45 11.67 -13.88
CA GLY A 234 -9.22 11.75 -14.67
C GLY A 234 -8.00 12.12 -13.82
N ASP A 235 -7.39 13.29 -14.12
CA ASP A 235 -6.21 13.82 -13.40
C ASP A 235 -6.50 14.26 -11.96
N ARG A 236 -7.77 14.31 -11.55
CA ARG A 236 -8.23 14.60 -10.18
C ARG A 236 -8.78 13.36 -9.47
N TRP A 237 -8.54 12.18 -10.04
CA TRP A 237 -8.96 10.94 -9.39
C TRP A 237 -8.16 10.68 -8.12
N PRO A 238 -8.82 10.49 -6.94
CA PRO A 238 -8.12 10.26 -5.67
C PRO A 238 -7.17 9.05 -5.67
N GLY A 239 -7.42 8.08 -6.55
CA GLY A 239 -6.54 6.93 -6.69
C GLY A 239 -5.20 7.21 -7.39
N LEU A 240 -4.97 8.41 -7.94
CA LEU A 240 -3.63 8.82 -8.37
C LEU A 240 -2.74 9.06 -7.17
N GLN A 241 -3.24 9.73 -6.14
CA GLN A 241 -2.56 10.03 -4.87
C GLN A 241 -1.05 10.25 -5.05
N ALA A 242 -0.72 11.18 -5.96
CA ALA A 242 0.65 11.50 -6.32
C ALA A 242 1.31 12.37 -5.23
N PRO A 243 2.56 12.10 -4.85
CA PRO A 243 3.45 11.06 -5.40
C PRO A 243 3.45 9.74 -4.63
N GLN A 244 2.54 9.52 -3.66
CA GLN A 244 2.59 8.36 -2.76
C GLN A 244 2.30 7.03 -3.47
N HIS A 245 1.41 7.01 -4.51
CA HIS A 245 1.20 5.83 -5.32
C HIS A 245 2.29 5.71 -6.39
N THR A 246 3.05 4.63 -6.35
CA THR A 246 4.10 4.32 -7.33
C THR A 246 3.54 3.59 -8.55
N VAL A 247 2.44 2.84 -8.37
CA VAL A 247 1.79 2.00 -9.38
C VAL A 247 0.28 2.20 -9.35
N LEU A 248 -0.36 2.19 -10.53
CA LEU A 248 -1.82 2.23 -10.69
C LEU A 248 -2.29 0.95 -11.34
N PHE A 249 -3.15 0.21 -10.65
CA PHE A 249 -3.63 -1.09 -11.09
C PHE A 249 -5.01 -1.03 -11.76
N ASP A 250 -5.11 -1.47 -13.01
CA ASP A 250 -6.36 -2.01 -13.54
C ASP A 250 -6.49 -3.50 -13.20
N LYS A 251 -7.65 -4.11 -13.45
CA LYS A 251 -7.87 -5.53 -13.16
C LYS A 251 -6.81 -6.43 -13.80
N LYS A 252 -6.48 -6.20 -15.07
CA LYS A 252 -5.58 -7.06 -15.84
C LYS A 252 -4.16 -7.07 -15.29
N THR A 253 -3.61 -5.88 -15.05
CA THR A 253 -2.24 -5.73 -14.56
C THR A 253 -2.11 -6.14 -13.09
N PHE A 254 -3.15 -5.96 -12.28
CA PHE A 254 -3.18 -6.42 -10.90
C PHE A 254 -3.18 -7.95 -10.80
N LEU A 255 -4.09 -8.62 -11.49
CA LEU A 255 -4.13 -10.09 -11.49
C LEU A 255 -2.82 -10.68 -12.02
N ARG A 256 -2.29 -10.11 -13.12
CA ARG A 256 -1.02 -10.56 -13.68
C ARG A 256 0.14 -10.43 -12.67
N MET A 257 0.22 -9.33 -11.92
CA MET A 257 1.30 -9.14 -10.93
C MET A 257 1.27 -10.20 -9.83
N VAL A 258 0.11 -10.51 -9.28
CA VAL A 258 0.01 -11.54 -8.22
C VAL A 258 0.24 -12.95 -8.79
N GLU A 259 -0.20 -13.22 -10.02
CA GLU A 259 0.00 -14.52 -10.68
C GLU A 259 1.48 -14.76 -11.04
N GLU A 260 2.20 -13.74 -11.52
CA GLU A 260 3.63 -13.82 -11.81
C GLU A 260 4.48 -13.96 -10.53
N ALA A 261 3.99 -13.46 -9.40
CA ALA A 261 4.61 -13.70 -8.08
C ALA A 261 4.35 -15.11 -7.51
N GLY A 262 3.70 -16.01 -8.27
CA GLY A 262 3.48 -17.39 -7.88
C GLY A 262 2.24 -17.63 -7.01
N PHE A 263 1.27 -16.74 -7.08
CA PHE A 263 -0.04 -16.92 -6.46
C PHE A 263 -1.09 -17.39 -7.47
N GLU A 264 -2.10 -18.08 -6.97
CA GLU A 264 -3.33 -18.41 -7.67
C GLU A 264 -4.46 -17.57 -7.10
N VAL A 265 -5.18 -16.86 -7.96
CA VAL A 265 -6.33 -16.04 -7.55
C VAL A 265 -7.52 -16.96 -7.26
N VAL A 266 -7.93 -17.01 -5.99
CA VAL A 266 -9.11 -17.75 -5.53
C VAL A 266 -10.38 -16.98 -5.88
N GLU A 267 -10.39 -15.67 -5.61
CA GLU A 267 -11.49 -14.79 -5.98
C GLU A 267 -10.98 -13.37 -6.22
N TRP A 268 -11.56 -12.71 -7.21
CA TRP A 268 -11.38 -11.30 -7.46
C TRP A 268 -12.71 -10.57 -7.22
N LEU A 269 -12.67 -9.55 -6.34
CA LEU A 269 -13.82 -8.74 -5.97
C LEU A 269 -13.71 -7.39 -6.70
N PRO A 270 -14.76 -6.94 -7.42
CA PRO A 270 -14.80 -5.63 -8.07
C PRO A 270 -15.07 -4.47 -7.09
N TRP A 271 -14.84 -4.68 -5.81
CA TRP A 271 -15.07 -3.76 -4.71
C TRP A 271 -14.06 -4.04 -3.58
N GLY A 272 -14.05 -3.22 -2.55
CA GLY A 272 -13.16 -3.35 -1.40
C GLY A 272 -13.83 -2.96 -0.07
N ALA A 273 -13.09 -3.11 1.01
CA ALA A 273 -13.50 -2.66 2.34
C ALA A 273 -13.47 -1.12 2.42
N PHE A 274 -12.55 -0.48 1.70
CA PHE A 274 -12.47 0.97 1.69
C PHE A 274 -13.69 1.59 1.00
N PRO A 275 -14.36 2.59 1.60
CA PRO A 275 -15.62 3.12 1.09
C PRO A 275 -15.42 3.85 -0.24
N ALA A 276 -15.99 3.32 -1.34
CA ALA A 276 -15.93 3.94 -2.66
C ALA A 276 -16.50 5.36 -2.68
N TYR A 277 -17.42 5.70 -1.76
CA TYR A 277 -17.93 7.04 -1.59
C TYR A 277 -16.82 8.08 -1.34
N PHE A 278 -15.75 7.69 -0.62
CA PHE A 278 -14.60 8.57 -0.42
C PHE A 278 -14.00 9.02 -1.76
N TYR A 279 -13.87 8.13 -2.71
CA TYR A 279 -13.33 8.44 -4.04
C TYR A 279 -14.24 9.37 -4.84
N LEU A 280 -15.56 9.23 -4.71
CA LEU A 280 -16.50 10.12 -5.37
C LEU A 280 -16.46 11.52 -4.75
N PHE A 281 -16.45 11.60 -3.42
CA PHE A 281 -16.40 12.86 -2.69
C PHE A 281 -15.04 13.58 -2.87
N ALA A 282 -13.93 12.87 -2.63
CA ALA A 282 -12.60 13.45 -2.74
C ALA A 282 -12.29 13.89 -4.18
N GLY A 283 -12.69 13.10 -5.19
CA GLY A 283 -12.53 13.49 -6.60
C GLY A 283 -13.29 14.77 -6.95
N ALA A 284 -14.51 14.94 -6.44
CA ALA A 284 -15.25 16.19 -6.59
C ALA A 284 -14.54 17.36 -5.89
N ALA A 285 -14.03 17.13 -4.65
CA ALA A 285 -13.29 18.14 -3.90
C ALA A 285 -11.98 18.53 -4.61
N PHE A 286 -11.20 17.57 -5.10
CA PHE A 286 -9.95 17.82 -5.84
C PHE A 286 -10.20 18.59 -7.14
N SER A 287 -11.31 18.30 -7.83
CA SER A 287 -11.71 19.04 -9.02
C SER A 287 -11.97 20.53 -8.77
N VAL A 288 -12.40 20.88 -7.55
CA VAL A 288 -12.61 22.28 -7.11
C VAL A 288 -11.31 22.88 -6.57
N LEU A 289 -10.58 22.14 -5.73
CA LEU A 289 -9.41 22.65 -4.99
C LEU A 289 -8.14 22.74 -5.85
N LYS A 290 -8.01 21.90 -6.86
CA LYS A 290 -6.92 21.92 -7.87
C LYS A 290 -5.52 22.01 -7.25
N GLY A 291 -5.09 20.98 -6.54
CA GLY A 291 -3.74 20.88 -5.95
C GLY A 291 -3.52 21.69 -4.67
N LYS A 292 -4.57 22.29 -4.09
CA LYS A 292 -4.45 23.06 -2.83
C LYS A 292 -4.49 22.21 -1.57
N GLY A 293 -4.54 20.89 -1.70
CA GLY A 293 -4.72 19.96 -0.59
C GLY A 293 -6.14 19.92 -0.04
N LEU A 294 -6.49 18.80 0.58
CA LEU A 294 -7.79 18.58 1.20
C LEU A 294 -7.71 18.88 2.69
N ASN A 295 -8.29 20.01 3.12
CA ASN A 295 -8.44 20.26 4.54
C ASN A 295 -9.59 19.40 5.09
N LEU A 296 -9.24 18.28 5.70
CA LEU A 296 -10.19 17.28 6.20
C LEU A 296 -11.14 17.84 7.23
N ASP A 297 -10.70 18.77 8.09
CA ASP A 297 -11.55 19.38 9.14
C ASP A 297 -12.71 20.19 8.52
N LYS A 298 -12.47 20.84 7.37
CA LYS A 298 -13.49 21.64 6.68
C LYS A 298 -14.45 20.79 5.85
N VAL A 299 -14.02 19.61 5.39
CA VAL A 299 -14.82 18.78 4.48
C VAL A 299 -15.51 17.60 5.16
N ILE A 300 -15.22 17.34 6.44
CA ILE A 300 -15.78 16.17 7.13
C ILE A 300 -17.31 16.23 7.27
N ALA A 301 -17.89 17.39 7.59
CA ALA A 301 -19.34 17.53 7.69
C ALA A 301 -20.03 17.37 6.32
N PRO A 302 -19.61 18.06 5.23
CA PRO A 302 -20.10 17.78 3.89
C PRO A 302 -19.92 16.31 3.45
N TYR A 303 -18.81 15.67 3.85
CA TYR A 303 -18.57 14.24 3.59
C TYR A 303 -19.66 13.35 4.17
N PHE A 304 -20.01 13.53 5.45
CA PHE A 304 -21.06 12.72 6.08
C PHE A 304 -22.45 13.00 5.54
N VAL A 305 -22.79 14.26 5.27
CA VAL A 305 -24.06 14.62 4.62
C VAL A 305 -24.16 13.94 3.25
N GLY A 306 -23.15 14.07 2.42
CA GLY A 306 -23.12 13.44 1.11
C GLY A 306 -23.17 11.91 1.20
N GLN A 307 -22.53 11.30 2.22
CA GLN A 307 -22.58 9.86 2.47
C GLN A 307 -24.02 9.37 2.73
N VAL A 308 -24.81 10.14 3.47
CA VAL A 308 -26.23 9.82 3.72
C VAL A 308 -27.04 9.95 2.43
N LEU A 309 -26.88 11.06 1.68
CA LEU A 309 -27.59 11.31 0.44
C LEU A 309 -27.30 10.28 -0.66
N THR A 310 -26.10 9.71 -0.68
CA THR A 310 -25.67 8.70 -1.67
C THR A 310 -25.93 7.26 -1.24
N THR A 311 -26.59 7.05 -0.10
CA THR A 311 -26.93 5.69 0.41
C THR A 311 -27.56 4.76 -0.64
N PRO A 312 -28.49 5.21 -1.51
CA PRO A 312 -29.06 4.33 -2.55
C PRO A 312 -27.99 3.79 -3.52
N ILE A 313 -27.00 4.60 -3.91
CA ILE A 313 -25.91 4.16 -4.80
C ILE A 313 -25.01 3.15 -4.07
N ARG A 314 -24.79 3.35 -2.77
CA ARG A 314 -23.94 2.47 -1.95
C ARG A 314 -24.52 1.08 -1.76
N LEU A 315 -25.82 0.91 -1.85
CA LEU A 315 -26.46 -0.42 -1.82
C LEU A 315 -26.01 -1.31 -2.98
N PHE A 316 -25.59 -0.68 -4.09
CA PHE A 316 -25.10 -1.37 -5.29
C PHE A 316 -23.57 -1.31 -5.44
N GLU A 317 -22.83 -0.88 -4.41
CA GLU A 317 -21.37 -0.71 -4.48
C GLU A 317 -20.64 -2.00 -4.89
N LYS A 318 -21.12 -3.15 -4.43
CA LYS A 318 -20.54 -4.47 -4.75
C LYS A 318 -20.76 -4.88 -6.22
N GLN A 319 -21.77 -4.37 -6.87
CA GLN A 319 -22.10 -4.61 -8.28
C GLN A 319 -21.48 -3.57 -9.21
N LEU A 320 -21.32 -2.35 -8.70
CA LEU A 320 -20.76 -1.23 -9.43
C LEU A 320 -19.24 -1.16 -9.19
N ASN A 321 -18.48 -1.15 -10.26
CA ASN A 321 -17.04 -0.90 -10.20
C ASN A 321 -16.77 0.58 -9.88
N LEU A 322 -16.92 0.98 -8.61
CA LEU A 322 -16.85 2.40 -8.24
C LEU A 322 -15.42 2.91 -8.04
N ALA A 323 -14.56 2.19 -7.32
CA ALA A 323 -13.25 2.69 -6.95
C ALA A 323 -12.18 1.63 -6.67
N MET A 324 -12.56 0.51 -6.00
CA MET A 324 -11.64 -0.45 -5.42
C MET A 324 -11.69 -1.81 -6.11
N GLN A 325 -10.65 -2.61 -5.88
CA GLN A 325 -10.62 -4.03 -6.18
C GLN A 325 -9.85 -4.78 -5.11
N THR A 326 -10.30 -6.01 -4.82
CA THR A 326 -9.66 -6.89 -3.86
C THR A 326 -9.39 -8.25 -4.50
N VAL A 327 -8.24 -8.85 -4.25
CA VAL A 327 -7.95 -10.25 -4.60
C VAL A 327 -7.76 -11.07 -3.34
N VAL A 328 -8.25 -12.30 -3.40
CA VAL A 328 -7.96 -13.35 -2.43
C VAL A 328 -7.16 -14.42 -3.16
N CYS A 329 -5.98 -14.72 -2.65
CA CYS A 329 -5.01 -15.59 -3.29
C CYS A 329 -4.58 -16.73 -2.36
N ARG A 330 -4.08 -17.80 -2.98
CA ARG A 330 -3.31 -18.87 -2.31
C ARG A 330 -1.99 -19.08 -3.05
N LYS A 331 -1.05 -19.76 -2.42
CA LYS A 331 0.17 -20.19 -3.13
C LYS A 331 -0.20 -21.08 -4.33
N ARG A 332 0.42 -20.83 -5.47
CA ARG A 332 0.35 -21.77 -6.60
C ARG A 332 1.18 -22.99 -6.25
N ARG A 333 0.59 -24.17 -6.36
CA ARG A 333 1.24 -25.46 -6.18
C ARG A 333 2.16 -25.81 -7.33
#